data_9ec516e407c390af05da1e30727d9699
#
_entry.id   9ec516e407c390af05da1e30727d9699
#
_cell.length_a   1.000
_cell.length_b   1.000
_cell.length_c   1.000
_cell.angle_alpha   90.00
_cell.angle_beta   90.00
_cell.angle_gamma   90.00
#
_symmetry.space_group_name_H-M   'P 1'
#
loop_
_entity.id
_entity.type
_entity.pdbx_description
1 polymer ?
#
loop_
_entity_poly.entity_id
_entity_poly.type
_entity_poly.pdbx_seq_one_letter_code
_entity_poly.pdbx_strand_id
1 'polypeptide(L)'
;MIDSESGVNPTAIADKPIRDRYRIRFGKTGLLRWIGHHDLQRLWERLLRRTDLPLSMSQGFHPKPRINFPSALALGVEGLDEVVEVELSQSINPDELRYRLTRDEQPGLIIGEVTRLGTADGTGCGAAMVPGVGKAKLQSCEYEIEIPVGFDLGLIDRSIDCAKINDTITMERKQKSTVTLSIAEVFPSIERLGNYLFLTQLEIDGPSIKVTDLLDIVGLSELVPSGATIRRTHVHLTPNPKECLL
;
A
#
# COMPACT_ATOMS: atom_id res chain seq x y z
N MET A 1 13.02 -9.47 69.09
CA MET A 1 11.85 -8.94 68.32
C MET A 1 12.43 -8.02 67.27
N ILE A 2 12.51 -8.47 66.10
CA ILE A 2 13.02 -7.68 64.97
C ILE A 2 11.99 -7.92 63.88
N ASP A 3 11.18 -6.90 63.66
CA ASP A 3 10.19 -6.88 62.56
C ASP A 3 10.91 -6.64 61.26
N SER A 4 10.82 -7.64 60.38
CA SER A 4 11.30 -7.54 58.98
C SER A 4 10.19 -6.96 58.13
N GLU A 5 10.27 -5.66 57.82
CA GLU A 5 9.48 -5.02 56.78
C GLU A 5 9.88 -5.55 55.43
N SER A 6 9.02 -6.32 54.80
CA SER A 6 9.12 -6.73 53.43
C SER A 6 8.79 -5.55 52.50
N GLY A 7 9.83 -4.89 52.01
CA GLY A 7 9.69 -3.88 50.96
C GLY A 7 9.12 -4.49 49.69
N VAL A 8 7.84 -4.23 49.44
CA VAL A 8 7.23 -4.46 48.13
C VAL A 8 7.79 -3.44 47.17
N ASN A 9 8.67 -3.90 46.31
CA ASN A 9 9.23 -3.11 45.23
C ASN A 9 8.08 -2.85 44.20
N PRO A 10 7.61 -1.65 43.99
CA PRO A 10 6.61 -1.40 42.95
C PRO A 10 7.35 -1.53 41.62
N THR A 11 7.15 -2.67 40.94
CA THR A 11 7.56 -2.88 39.58
C THR A 11 6.96 -1.75 38.74
N ALA A 12 7.77 -0.75 38.41
CA ALA A 12 7.41 0.30 37.45
C ALA A 12 7.03 -0.42 36.13
N ILE A 13 5.73 -0.46 35.86
CA ILE A 13 5.21 -0.80 34.55
C ILE A 13 5.74 0.35 33.68
N ALA A 14 6.83 0.09 32.96
CA ALA A 14 7.36 1.03 31.99
C ALA A 14 6.23 1.29 31.00
N ASP A 15 5.69 2.50 31.05
CA ASP A 15 4.60 2.95 30.19
C ASP A 15 5.10 2.84 28.75
N LYS A 16 4.65 1.80 28.04
CA LYS A 16 5.03 1.61 26.63
C LYS A 16 4.53 2.83 25.87
N PRO A 17 5.38 3.48 25.09
CA PRO A 17 4.95 4.67 24.36
C PRO A 17 3.76 4.33 23.47
N ILE A 18 2.73 5.16 23.55
CA ILE A 18 1.53 5.05 22.72
C ILE A 18 1.99 5.00 21.25
N ARG A 19 1.43 4.09 20.48
CA ARG A 19 1.70 3.94 19.05
C ARG A 19 0.36 3.97 18.33
N ASP A 20 -0.11 5.16 18.06
CA ASP A 20 -1.38 5.40 17.41
C ASP A 20 -1.22 5.30 15.90
N ARG A 21 -1.99 4.44 15.23
CA ARG A 21 -1.85 4.15 13.80
C ARG A 21 -2.90 4.89 12.99
N TYR A 22 -2.42 5.50 11.90
CA TYR A 22 -3.22 6.21 10.93
C TYR A 22 -3.02 5.59 9.56
N ARG A 23 -4.11 5.47 8.80
CA ARG A 23 -4.11 5.13 7.39
C ARG A 23 -4.34 6.40 6.59
N ILE A 24 -3.51 6.61 5.59
CA ILE A 24 -3.56 7.77 4.71
C ILE A 24 -3.71 7.23 3.30
N ARG A 25 -4.79 7.64 2.62
CA ARG A 25 -4.93 7.45 1.19
C ARG A 25 -4.20 8.56 0.44
N PHE A 26 -3.54 8.24 -0.67
CA PHE A 26 -2.80 9.24 -1.42
C PHE A 26 -2.68 8.91 -2.91
N GLY A 27 -2.56 9.95 -3.73
CA GLY A 27 -2.20 9.81 -5.14
C GLY A 27 -0.70 9.96 -5.36
N LYS A 28 -0.16 9.20 -6.31
CA LYS A 28 1.20 9.28 -6.85
C LYS A 28 1.11 9.44 -8.36
N THR A 29 1.14 10.67 -8.85
CA THR A 29 0.80 11.00 -10.24
C THR A 29 1.87 11.83 -10.93
N GLY A 30 1.72 12.07 -12.23
CA GLY A 30 2.61 12.89 -13.03
C GLY A 30 4.05 12.38 -13.01
N LEU A 31 5.01 13.28 -12.85
CA LEU A 31 6.44 12.89 -12.82
C LEU A 31 6.80 12.03 -11.62
N LEU A 32 6.01 12.08 -10.55
CA LEU A 32 6.25 11.24 -9.36
C LEU A 32 6.10 9.74 -9.67
N ARG A 33 5.35 9.35 -10.71
CA ARG A 33 5.26 7.94 -11.15
C ARG A 33 6.62 7.30 -11.45
N TRP A 34 7.64 8.10 -11.78
CA TRP A 34 8.98 7.64 -12.14
C TRP A 34 9.92 7.42 -10.95
N ILE A 35 9.48 7.66 -9.71
CA ILE A 35 10.27 7.28 -8.53
C ILE A 35 9.93 5.86 -8.09
N GLY A 36 10.96 5.11 -7.69
CA GLY A 36 10.83 3.75 -7.16
C GLY A 36 10.25 3.73 -5.74
N HIS A 37 9.90 2.52 -5.26
CA HIS A 37 9.30 2.34 -3.93
C HIS A 37 10.19 2.88 -2.79
N HIS A 38 11.50 2.64 -2.85
CA HIS A 38 12.43 3.15 -1.83
C HIS A 38 12.52 4.68 -1.81
N ASP A 39 12.44 5.32 -2.98
CA ASP A 39 12.47 6.78 -3.04
C ASP A 39 11.14 7.38 -2.59
N LEU A 40 10.02 6.71 -2.85
CA LEU A 40 8.71 7.05 -2.28
C LEU A 40 8.74 6.95 -0.75
N GLN A 41 9.33 5.89 -0.17
CA GLN A 41 9.51 5.79 1.28
C GLN A 41 10.32 6.96 1.83
N ARG A 42 11.45 7.30 1.19
CA ARG A 42 12.28 8.45 1.60
C ARG A 42 11.55 9.78 1.46
N LEU A 43 10.70 9.92 0.44
CA LEU A 43 9.86 11.11 0.28
C LEU A 43 8.90 11.25 1.47
N TRP A 44 8.19 10.17 1.84
CA TRP A 44 7.30 10.14 3.00
C TRP A 44 8.04 10.36 4.31
N GLU A 45 9.21 9.74 4.52
CA GLU A 45 10.04 9.99 5.71
C GLU A 45 10.42 11.48 5.84
N ARG A 46 10.77 12.14 4.73
CA ARG A 46 11.09 13.57 4.73
C ARG A 46 9.86 14.44 4.97
N LEU A 47 8.74 14.13 4.31
CA LEU A 47 7.47 14.82 4.49
C LEU A 47 7.06 14.82 5.97
N LEU A 48 6.98 13.63 6.56
CA LEU A 48 6.58 13.44 7.96
C LEU A 48 7.50 14.18 8.96
N ARG A 49 8.80 14.25 8.67
CA ARG A 49 9.75 14.98 9.52
C ARG A 49 9.57 16.52 9.45
N ARG A 50 9.14 17.04 8.28
CA ARG A 50 8.93 18.48 8.10
C ARG A 50 7.61 18.98 8.66
N THR A 51 6.65 18.09 8.86
CA THR A 51 5.29 18.44 9.32
C THR A 51 5.16 18.55 10.85
N ASP A 52 6.27 18.45 11.59
CA ASP A 52 6.30 18.54 13.05
C ASP A 52 5.28 17.63 13.75
N LEU A 53 5.15 16.40 13.24
CA LEU A 53 4.28 15.38 13.79
C LEU A 53 5.01 14.60 14.90
N PRO A 54 4.30 14.17 15.96
CA PRO A 54 4.86 13.34 17.02
C PRO A 54 5.04 11.88 16.50
N LEU A 55 6.08 11.66 15.69
CA LEU A 55 6.32 10.38 15.02
C LEU A 55 6.72 9.30 16.02
N SER A 56 6.14 8.11 15.88
CA SER A 56 6.65 6.90 16.52
C SER A 56 7.85 6.39 15.74
N MET A 57 9.00 6.28 16.41
CA MET A 57 10.26 5.90 15.80
C MET A 57 10.57 4.41 16.01
N SER A 58 11.31 3.82 15.08
CA SER A 58 11.85 2.47 15.25
C SER A 58 12.93 2.45 16.33
N GLN A 59 13.16 1.31 16.96
CA GLN A 59 14.27 1.07 17.86
C GLN A 59 15.56 0.84 17.06
N GLY A 60 16.73 1.25 17.61
CA GLY A 60 18.04 1.01 17.01
C GLY A 60 18.90 2.26 16.88
N PHE A 61 20.11 2.11 16.33
CA PHE A 61 21.10 3.19 16.19
C PHE A 61 20.70 4.29 15.19
N HIS A 62 19.81 3.98 14.24
CA HIS A 62 19.30 4.93 13.25
C HIS A 62 17.78 4.90 13.26
N PRO A 63 17.12 5.59 14.22
CA PRO A 63 15.68 5.61 14.32
C PRO A 63 15.01 6.16 13.06
N LYS A 64 14.04 5.45 12.53
CA LYS A 64 13.21 5.86 11.40
C LYS A 64 11.75 5.95 11.80
N PRO A 65 10.97 6.86 11.19
CA PRO A 65 9.53 6.86 11.36
C PRO A 65 8.94 5.48 11.03
N ARG A 66 7.97 5.05 11.82
CA ARG A 66 7.26 3.78 11.57
C ARG A 66 6.22 4.00 10.48
N ILE A 67 6.57 3.57 9.28
CA ILE A 67 5.77 3.68 8.07
C ILE A 67 5.58 2.28 7.50
N ASN A 68 4.39 1.99 7.00
CA ASN A 68 4.06 0.75 6.31
C ASN A 68 3.32 1.05 5.01
N PHE A 69 3.77 0.44 3.91
CA PHE A 69 3.07 0.45 2.63
C PHE A 69 2.55 -0.98 2.41
N PRO A 70 1.23 -1.19 2.40
CA PRO A 70 0.65 -2.52 2.19
C PRO A 70 1.02 -3.12 0.83
N SER A 71 1.22 -2.26 -0.16
CA SER A 71 1.57 -2.66 -1.52
C SER A 71 2.63 -1.72 -2.11
N ALA A 72 3.57 -2.27 -2.87
CA ALA A 72 4.47 -1.48 -3.69
C ALA A 72 3.81 -1.15 -5.03
N LEU A 73 3.97 0.10 -5.49
CA LEU A 73 3.55 0.51 -6.83
C LEU A 73 4.72 0.36 -7.79
N ALA A 74 4.47 -0.24 -8.96
CA ALA A 74 5.50 -0.42 -9.99
C ALA A 74 5.99 0.93 -10.54
N LEU A 75 7.24 0.96 -10.99
CA LEU A 75 7.82 2.14 -11.62
C LEU A 75 7.07 2.47 -12.91
N GLY A 76 6.78 3.74 -13.15
CA GLY A 76 6.04 4.21 -14.32
C GLY A 76 4.52 4.13 -14.20
N VAL A 77 3.99 3.44 -13.18
CA VAL A 77 2.55 3.36 -12.90
C VAL A 77 2.13 4.53 -12.01
N GLU A 78 1.03 5.19 -12.36
CA GLU A 78 0.37 6.16 -11.50
C GLU A 78 -0.50 5.43 -10.47
N GLY A 79 -0.51 5.93 -9.23
CA GLY A 79 -1.45 5.49 -8.20
C GLY A 79 -2.43 6.61 -7.89
N LEU A 80 -3.71 6.36 -8.01
CA LEU A 80 -4.74 7.35 -7.71
C LEU A 80 -5.25 7.24 -6.27
N ASP A 81 -5.18 6.04 -5.70
CA ASP A 81 -5.70 5.73 -4.35
C ASP A 81 -4.79 4.73 -3.62
N GLU A 82 -3.52 5.12 -3.48
CA GLU A 82 -2.51 4.36 -2.74
C GLU A 82 -2.71 4.45 -1.23
N VAL A 83 -2.09 3.55 -0.49
CA VAL A 83 -2.19 3.51 0.97
C VAL A 83 -0.81 3.55 1.63
N VAL A 84 -0.70 4.38 2.65
CA VAL A 84 0.40 4.36 3.62
C VAL A 84 -0.16 4.37 5.04
N GLU A 85 0.41 3.58 5.92
CA GLU A 85 0.12 3.62 7.36
C GLU A 85 1.31 4.22 8.10
N VAL A 86 1.02 5.14 9.02
CA VAL A 86 2.01 5.79 9.88
C VAL A 86 1.65 5.59 11.34
N GLU A 87 2.66 5.51 12.21
CA GLU A 87 2.44 5.45 13.66
C GLU A 87 2.91 6.74 14.32
N LEU A 88 2.04 7.31 15.15
CA LEU A 88 2.34 8.50 15.95
C LEU A 88 2.48 8.11 17.42
N SER A 89 3.32 8.84 18.16
CA SER A 89 3.50 8.68 19.61
C SER A 89 2.43 9.40 20.45
N GLN A 90 1.59 10.17 19.79
CA GLN A 90 0.45 10.87 20.38
C GLN A 90 -0.74 10.83 19.42
N SER A 91 -1.95 10.83 19.98
CA SER A 91 -3.19 10.92 19.19
C SER A 91 -3.35 12.32 18.60
N ILE A 92 -3.65 12.40 17.33
CA ILE A 92 -3.98 13.64 16.61
C ILE A 92 -5.32 13.44 15.89
N ASN A 93 -6.10 14.51 15.77
CA ASN A 93 -7.30 14.49 14.95
C ASN A 93 -6.93 14.18 13.48
N PRO A 94 -7.61 13.26 12.78
CA PRO A 94 -7.33 12.94 11.38
C PRO A 94 -7.33 14.15 10.43
N ASP A 95 -8.24 15.11 10.61
CA ASP A 95 -8.31 16.32 9.79
C ASP A 95 -7.08 17.22 10.03
N GLU A 96 -6.61 17.34 11.26
CA GLU A 96 -5.39 18.07 11.61
C GLU A 96 -4.17 17.38 11.00
N LEU A 97 -4.08 16.05 11.06
CA LEU A 97 -3.01 15.30 10.42
C LEU A 97 -3.01 15.54 8.91
N ARG A 98 -4.18 15.44 8.27
CA ARG A 98 -4.33 15.73 6.85
C ARG A 98 -3.91 17.16 6.52
N TYR A 99 -4.36 18.13 7.29
CA TYR A 99 -4.01 19.54 7.10
C TYR A 99 -2.50 19.78 7.15
N ARG A 100 -1.79 19.21 8.14
CA ARG A 100 -0.33 19.33 8.26
C ARG A 100 0.38 18.72 7.06
N LEU A 101 -0.05 17.55 6.58
CA LEU A 101 0.54 16.87 5.44
C LEU A 101 0.32 17.65 4.13
N THR A 102 -0.83 18.27 3.94
CA THR A 102 -1.15 19.04 2.73
C THR A 102 -0.44 20.39 2.65
N ARG A 103 0.01 20.94 3.79
CA ARG A 103 0.78 22.21 3.80
C ARG A 103 2.15 22.08 3.15
N ASP A 104 2.75 20.91 3.15
CA ASP A 104 4.03 20.63 2.49
C ASP A 104 3.76 20.05 1.10
N GLU A 105 3.49 20.92 0.15
CA GLU A 105 3.18 20.54 -1.22
C GLU A 105 4.33 19.78 -1.88
N GLN A 106 4.02 18.59 -2.37
CA GLN A 106 4.92 17.75 -3.15
C GLN A 106 4.29 17.50 -4.52
N PRO A 107 4.87 18.01 -5.62
CA PRO A 107 4.30 17.81 -6.96
C PRO A 107 4.04 16.34 -7.27
N GLY A 108 2.80 16.00 -7.61
CA GLY A 108 2.37 14.63 -7.91
C GLY A 108 2.01 13.77 -6.69
N LEU A 109 2.20 14.25 -5.46
CA LEU A 109 1.71 13.61 -4.25
C LEU A 109 0.40 14.30 -3.82
N ILE A 110 -0.70 13.56 -3.82
CA ILE A 110 -2.03 14.07 -3.46
C ILE A 110 -2.46 13.39 -2.17
N ILE A 111 -2.60 14.14 -1.08
CA ILE A 111 -3.07 13.58 0.21
C ILE A 111 -4.60 13.48 0.19
N GLY A 112 -5.10 12.26 0.32
CA GLY A 112 -6.52 11.94 0.33
C GLY A 112 -7.10 11.85 1.74
N GLU A 113 -7.88 10.79 1.98
CA GLU A 113 -8.50 10.50 3.27
C GLU A 113 -7.46 10.07 4.30
N VAL A 114 -7.68 10.51 5.54
CA VAL A 114 -6.90 10.10 6.70
C VAL A 114 -7.84 9.48 7.73
N THR A 115 -7.59 8.24 8.10
CA THR A 115 -8.39 7.48 9.07
C THR A 115 -7.51 7.07 10.25
N ARG A 116 -7.97 7.33 11.47
CA ARG A 116 -7.34 6.80 12.68
C ARG A 116 -7.80 5.35 12.89
N LEU A 117 -6.88 4.42 13.02
CA LEU A 117 -7.17 3.00 13.19
C LEU A 117 -7.15 2.55 14.67
N GLY A 118 -6.52 3.32 15.55
CA GLY A 118 -6.31 2.99 16.95
C GLY A 118 -4.86 2.66 17.29
N THR A 119 -4.62 2.09 18.48
CA THR A 119 -3.27 1.79 18.95
C THR A 119 -2.69 0.53 18.29
N ALA A 120 -1.44 0.60 17.83
CA ALA A 120 -0.77 -0.50 17.12
C ALA A 120 -0.46 -1.71 18.03
N ASP A 121 -0.34 -1.52 19.33
CA ASP A 121 0.07 -2.52 20.33
C ASP A 121 -1.03 -2.89 21.36
N GLY A 122 -2.24 -2.35 21.19
CA GLY A 122 -3.37 -2.69 22.05
C GLY A 122 -3.35 -2.03 23.45
N THR A 123 -2.44 -1.10 23.69
CA THR A 123 -2.45 -0.31 24.91
C THR A 123 -3.43 0.85 24.77
N GLY A 124 -4.66 0.65 25.22
CA GLY A 124 -5.64 1.72 25.41
C GLY A 124 -5.36 2.45 26.72
N CYS A 125 -5.47 3.77 26.75
CA CYS A 125 -5.58 4.53 27.99
C CYS A 125 -6.97 4.26 28.59
N GLY A 126 -7.06 3.34 29.56
CA GLY A 126 -8.31 2.97 30.23
C GLY A 126 -8.44 1.47 30.48
N ALA A 127 -9.34 1.08 31.36
CA ALA A 127 -9.49 -0.25 31.97
C ALA A 127 -9.83 -1.42 31.01
N ALA A 128 -9.85 -1.24 29.70
CA ALA A 128 -10.02 -2.32 28.72
C ALA A 128 -8.80 -2.40 27.80
N MET A 129 -8.10 -3.52 27.82
CA MET A 129 -7.10 -3.86 26.79
C MET A 129 -7.82 -4.02 25.45
N VAL A 130 -7.75 -3.00 24.61
CA VAL A 130 -8.19 -3.13 23.21
C VAL A 130 -7.06 -3.78 22.45
N PRO A 131 -7.30 -4.91 21.74
CA PRO A 131 -6.28 -5.56 20.95
C PRO A 131 -5.72 -4.62 19.88
N GLY A 132 -4.40 -4.57 19.71
CA GLY A 132 -3.74 -3.70 18.75
C GLY A 132 -4.19 -3.94 17.32
N VAL A 133 -4.27 -2.87 16.54
CA VAL A 133 -4.60 -2.94 15.10
C VAL A 133 -3.38 -3.47 14.34
N GLY A 134 -3.54 -4.57 13.64
CA GLY A 134 -2.50 -5.14 12.77
C GLY A 134 -2.12 -4.22 11.60
N LYS A 135 -1.02 -4.51 10.91
CA LYS A 135 -0.69 -3.83 9.66
C LYS A 135 -1.68 -4.22 8.57
N ALA A 136 -2.03 -3.25 7.72
CA ALA A 136 -2.84 -3.54 6.54
C ALA A 136 -2.16 -4.57 5.64
N LYS A 137 -2.98 -5.45 5.06
CA LYS A 137 -2.57 -6.39 4.01
C LYS A 137 -3.35 -6.07 2.75
N LEU A 138 -2.67 -6.18 1.61
CA LEU A 138 -3.31 -6.05 0.31
C LEU A 138 -4.32 -7.18 0.12
N GLN A 139 -5.47 -6.87 -0.46
CA GLN A 139 -6.45 -7.84 -0.94
C GLN A 139 -6.50 -7.85 -2.47
N SER A 140 -6.68 -6.69 -3.07
CA SER A 140 -6.73 -6.53 -4.51
C SER A 140 -6.38 -5.12 -4.95
N CYS A 141 -6.08 -4.98 -6.25
CA CYS A 141 -5.88 -3.70 -6.90
C CYS A 141 -6.72 -3.62 -8.17
N GLU A 142 -7.20 -2.43 -8.49
CA GLU A 142 -7.83 -2.13 -9.76
C GLU A 142 -6.92 -1.25 -10.60
N TYR A 143 -6.89 -1.52 -11.90
CA TYR A 143 -6.08 -0.76 -12.85
C TYR A 143 -6.92 -0.30 -14.02
N GLU A 144 -6.57 0.87 -14.51
CA GLU A 144 -7.01 1.45 -15.77
C GLU A 144 -5.79 1.69 -16.65
N ILE A 145 -5.83 1.25 -17.88
CA ILE A 145 -4.76 1.48 -18.87
C ILE A 145 -5.36 2.27 -20.02
N GLU A 146 -4.88 3.47 -20.23
CA GLU A 146 -5.26 4.31 -21.35
C GLU A 146 -4.50 3.84 -22.60
N ILE A 147 -5.26 3.40 -23.60
CA ILE A 147 -4.72 2.88 -24.86
C ILE A 147 -4.36 4.05 -25.77
N PRO A 148 -3.14 4.10 -26.32
CA PRO A 148 -2.72 5.17 -27.22
C PRO A 148 -3.55 5.23 -28.50
N VAL A 149 -3.77 6.43 -28.99
CA VAL A 149 -4.45 6.65 -30.28
C VAL A 149 -3.68 5.94 -31.40
N GLY A 150 -4.39 5.15 -32.21
CA GLY A 150 -3.81 4.41 -33.34
C GLY A 150 -3.29 3.02 -32.97
N PHE A 151 -3.35 2.60 -31.72
CA PHE A 151 -3.04 1.21 -31.34
C PHE A 151 -4.14 0.26 -31.84
N ASP A 152 -3.77 -0.96 -32.26
CA ASP A 152 -4.73 -1.95 -32.75
C ASP A 152 -5.62 -2.48 -31.63
N LEU A 153 -6.85 -1.97 -31.55
CA LEU A 153 -7.84 -2.42 -30.56
C LEU A 153 -8.23 -3.89 -30.77
N GLY A 154 -8.23 -4.37 -32.03
CA GLY A 154 -8.50 -5.77 -32.34
C GLY A 154 -7.41 -6.71 -31.81
N LEU A 155 -6.16 -6.24 -31.73
CA LEU A 155 -5.08 -7.00 -31.09
C LEU A 155 -5.38 -7.14 -29.59
N ILE A 156 -5.80 -6.07 -28.93
CA ILE A 156 -6.15 -6.11 -27.49
C ILE A 156 -7.28 -7.10 -27.23
N ASP A 157 -8.35 -7.05 -28.02
CA ASP A 157 -9.50 -7.95 -27.86
C ASP A 157 -9.08 -9.42 -28.02
N ARG A 158 -8.29 -9.72 -29.08
CA ARG A 158 -7.74 -11.08 -29.29
C ARG A 158 -6.84 -11.52 -28.12
N SER A 159 -6.02 -10.63 -27.61
CA SER A 159 -5.13 -10.93 -26.48
C SER A 159 -5.91 -11.25 -25.20
N ILE A 160 -6.99 -10.51 -24.93
CA ILE A 160 -7.89 -10.77 -23.80
C ILE A 160 -8.58 -12.15 -23.96
N ASP A 161 -9.10 -12.45 -25.16
CA ASP A 161 -9.74 -13.73 -25.42
C ASP A 161 -8.76 -14.90 -25.29
N CYS A 162 -7.52 -14.74 -25.81
CA CYS A 162 -6.47 -15.74 -25.65
C CYS A 162 -6.10 -15.94 -24.16
N ALA A 163 -6.04 -14.87 -23.38
CA ALA A 163 -5.76 -14.94 -21.94
C ALA A 163 -6.84 -15.72 -21.18
N LYS A 164 -8.11 -15.56 -21.56
CA LYS A 164 -9.24 -16.31 -20.98
C LYS A 164 -9.23 -17.80 -21.35
N ILE A 165 -8.68 -18.14 -22.51
CA ILE A 165 -8.59 -19.53 -22.99
C ILE A 165 -7.35 -20.24 -22.41
N ASN A 166 -6.21 -19.57 -22.45
CA ASN A 166 -4.91 -20.10 -21.99
C ASN A 166 -4.65 -19.63 -20.56
N ASP A 167 -5.43 -20.10 -19.61
CA ASP A 167 -5.47 -19.62 -18.23
C ASP A 167 -4.15 -19.76 -17.44
N THR A 168 -3.07 -20.24 -18.04
CA THR A 168 -1.83 -20.53 -17.30
C THR A 168 -0.70 -19.62 -17.70
N ILE A 169 -0.11 -18.94 -16.70
CA ILE A 169 1.12 -18.17 -16.82
C ILE A 169 2.29 -18.96 -16.28
N THR A 170 3.35 -19.08 -17.05
CA THR A 170 4.64 -19.62 -16.62
C THR A 170 5.69 -18.52 -16.63
N MET A 171 6.26 -18.20 -15.47
CA MET A 171 7.28 -17.17 -15.33
C MET A 171 8.60 -17.77 -14.79
N GLU A 172 9.71 -17.44 -15.44
CA GLU A 172 11.04 -17.71 -14.92
C GLU A 172 11.49 -16.56 -13.99
N ARG A 173 11.93 -16.91 -12.80
CA ARG A 173 12.50 -15.94 -11.86
C ARG A 173 14.03 -15.96 -11.87
N LYS A 174 14.63 -14.85 -11.38
CA LYS A 174 16.09 -14.66 -11.28
C LYS A 174 16.85 -15.80 -10.56
N GLN A 175 16.15 -16.66 -9.82
CA GLN A 175 16.71 -17.82 -9.11
C GLN A 175 16.41 -19.17 -9.80
N LYS A 176 16.09 -19.19 -11.10
CA LYS A 176 15.77 -20.41 -11.88
C LYS A 176 14.58 -21.22 -11.36
N SER A 177 13.71 -20.65 -10.54
CA SER A 177 12.45 -21.28 -10.18
C SER A 177 11.37 -20.85 -11.18
N THR A 178 10.77 -21.83 -11.83
CA THR A 178 9.60 -21.61 -12.69
C THR A 178 8.36 -21.60 -11.80
N VAL A 179 7.55 -20.57 -11.93
CA VAL A 179 6.26 -20.47 -11.22
C VAL A 179 5.16 -20.47 -12.27
N THR A 180 4.19 -21.35 -12.07
CA THR A 180 2.99 -21.45 -12.90
C THR A 180 1.80 -20.94 -12.08
N LEU A 181 1.06 -19.98 -12.63
CA LEU A 181 -0.11 -19.34 -11.99
C LEU A 181 -1.26 -19.34 -12.99
N SER A 182 -2.49 -19.37 -12.48
CA SER A 182 -3.69 -19.10 -13.28
C SER A 182 -3.86 -17.61 -13.50
N ILE A 183 -4.14 -17.20 -14.73
CA ILE A 183 -4.46 -15.79 -15.06
C ILE A 183 -5.73 -15.40 -14.32
N ALA A 184 -6.76 -16.26 -14.34
CA ALA A 184 -8.05 -15.98 -13.71
C ALA A 184 -7.94 -15.85 -12.18
N GLU A 185 -7.02 -16.60 -11.55
CA GLU A 185 -6.76 -16.46 -10.10
C GLU A 185 -6.11 -15.13 -9.74
N VAL A 186 -5.20 -14.64 -10.58
CA VAL A 186 -4.46 -13.38 -10.33
C VAL A 186 -5.22 -12.18 -10.88
N PHE A 187 -5.80 -12.31 -12.06
CA PHE A 187 -6.53 -11.26 -12.78
C PHE A 187 -7.96 -11.74 -13.15
N PRO A 188 -8.87 -11.78 -12.17
CA PRO A 188 -10.23 -12.30 -12.39
C PRO A 188 -11.06 -11.46 -13.35
N SER A 189 -10.69 -10.20 -13.59
CA SER A 189 -11.34 -9.34 -14.55
C SER A 189 -10.31 -8.66 -15.44
N ILE A 190 -10.49 -8.81 -16.76
CA ILE A 190 -9.77 -8.11 -17.81
C ILE A 190 -10.81 -7.71 -18.86
N GLU A 191 -11.07 -6.41 -18.97
CA GLU A 191 -12.13 -5.89 -19.84
C GLU A 191 -11.66 -4.63 -20.57
N ARG A 192 -12.00 -4.52 -21.85
CA ARG A 192 -11.79 -3.28 -22.61
C ARG A 192 -13.12 -2.54 -22.80
N LEU A 193 -13.11 -1.26 -22.50
CA LEU A 193 -14.21 -0.34 -22.76
C LEU A 193 -13.68 0.88 -23.50
N GLY A 194 -14.03 1.01 -24.78
CA GLY A 194 -13.50 2.09 -25.62
C GLY A 194 -11.97 2.03 -25.72
N ASN A 195 -11.32 3.12 -25.37
CA ASN A 195 -9.86 3.25 -25.38
C ASN A 195 -9.22 2.98 -23.99
N TYR A 196 -9.91 2.26 -23.14
CA TYR A 196 -9.41 1.89 -21.83
C TYR A 196 -9.46 0.39 -21.63
N LEU A 197 -8.42 -0.15 -20.97
CA LEU A 197 -8.36 -1.51 -20.50
C LEU A 197 -8.45 -1.49 -18.97
N PHE A 198 -9.41 -2.20 -18.41
CA PHE A 198 -9.65 -2.32 -16.98
C PHE A 198 -9.21 -3.70 -16.50
N LEU A 199 -8.54 -3.74 -15.36
CA LEU A 199 -8.01 -4.96 -14.77
C LEU A 199 -8.28 -4.97 -13.27
N THR A 200 -8.69 -6.12 -12.75
CA THR A 200 -8.66 -6.40 -11.30
C THR A 200 -7.57 -7.41 -11.03
N GLN A 201 -6.65 -7.08 -10.13
CA GLN A 201 -5.58 -7.97 -9.67
C GLN A 201 -5.82 -8.36 -8.23
N LEU A 202 -5.83 -9.67 -7.94
CA LEU A 202 -5.88 -10.18 -6.57
C LEU A 202 -4.47 -10.38 -6.03
N GLU A 203 -4.31 -10.15 -4.73
CA GLU A 203 -3.12 -10.59 -4.01
C GLU A 203 -3.27 -12.08 -3.70
N ILE A 204 -2.33 -12.86 -4.16
CA ILE A 204 -2.29 -14.30 -3.94
C ILE A 204 -1.07 -14.67 -3.10
N ASP A 205 -1.16 -15.77 -2.36
CA ASP A 205 0.01 -16.33 -1.67
C ASP A 205 1.01 -16.83 -2.71
N GLY A 206 2.16 -16.18 -2.76
CA GLY A 206 3.22 -16.57 -3.68
C GLY A 206 3.91 -15.41 -4.38
N PRO A 207 4.32 -15.60 -5.62
CA PRO A 207 5.03 -14.57 -6.37
C PRO A 207 4.08 -13.46 -6.85
N SER A 208 4.40 -12.22 -6.54
CA SER A 208 3.68 -11.06 -7.08
C SER A 208 3.96 -10.92 -8.58
N ILE A 209 2.92 -10.77 -9.36
CA ILE A 209 2.95 -10.45 -10.80
C ILE A 209 2.63 -8.96 -10.94
N LYS A 210 3.40 -8.25 -11.75
CA LYS A 210 3.08 -6.86 -12.08
C LYS A 210 2.09 -6.83 -13.24
N VAL A 211 1.31 -5.76 -13.32
CA VAL A 211 0.42 -5.55 -14.46
C VAL A 211 1.19 -5.50 -15.79
N THR A 212 2.44 -5.00 -15.80
CA THR A 212 3.31 -5.02 -16.99
C THR A 212 3.69 -6.44 -17.39
N ASP A 213 3.94 -7.33 -16.44
CA ASP A 213 4.27 -8.72 -16.70
C ASP A 213 3.06 -9.44 -17.35
N LEU A 214 1.83 -9.11 -16.91
CA LEU A 214 0.62 -9.60 -17.58
C LEU A 214 0.55 -9.13 -19.03
N LEU A 215 0.77 -7.83 -19.30
CA LEU A 215 0.73 -7.28 -20.66
C LEU A 215 1.72 -8.00 -21.57
N ASP A 216 2.92 -8.27 -21.09
CA ASP A 216 3.93 -9.03 -21.85
C ASP A 216 3.46 -10.45 -22.17
N ILE A 217 2.88 -11.14 -21.19
CA ILE A 217 2.42 -12.53 -21.33
C ILE A 217 1.24 -12.65 -22.33
N VAL A 218 0.32 -11.69 -22.30
CA VAL A 218 -0.82 -11.70 -23.23
C VAL A 218 -0.51 -11.12 -24.60
N GLY A 219 0.76 -10.81 -24.89
CA GLY A 219 1.20 -10.30 -26.18
C GLY A 219 0.97 -8.81 -26.41
N LEU A 220 0.83 -8.03 -25.35
CA LEU A 220 0.63 -6.57 -25.35
C LEU A 220 1.87 -5.80 -24.85
N SER A 221 3.07 -6.37 -25.00
CA SER A 221 4.35 -5.74 -24.58
C SER A 221 4.57 -4.35 -25.18
N GLU A 222 4.11 -4.13 -26.41
CA GLU A 222 4.24 -2.86 -27.11
C GLU A 222 3.27 -1.77 -26.63
N LEU A 223 2.28 -2.11 -25.79
CA LEU A 223 1.26 -1.14 -25.37
C LEU A 223 1.87 0.03 -24.59
N VAL A 224 2.73 -0.28 -23.61
CA VAL A 224 3.42 0.73 -22.79
C VAL A 224 4.47 1.53 -23.60
N PRO A 225 5.36 0.90 -24.38
CA PRO A 225 6.27 1.62 -25.28
C PRO A 225 5.56 2.55 -26.29
N SER A 226 4.36 2.18 -26.73
CA SER A 226 3.52 3.00 -27.61
C SER A 226 2.88 4.20 -26.93
N GLY A 227 3.08 4.39 -25.62
CA GLY A 227 2.63 5.56 -24.88
C GLY A 227 1.41 5.32 -23.97
N ALA A 228 1.01 4.07 -23.74
CA ALA A 228 -0.05 3.77 -22.78
C ALA A 228 0.31 4.26 -21.37
N THR A 229 -0.68 4.81 -20.70
CA THR A 229 -0.56 5.19 -19.29
C THR A 229 -1.27 4.17 -18.42
N ILE A 230 -0.55 3.57 -17.49
CA ILE A 230 -1.10 2.64 -16.50
C ILE A 230 -1.39 3.41 -15.22
N ARG A 231 -2.63 3.31 -14.73
CA ARG A 231 -3.09 3.89 -13.46
C ARG A 231 -3.59 2.76 -12.55
N ARG A 232 -3.10 2.68 -11.33
CA ARG A 232 -3.73 1.90 -10.28
C ARG A 232 -4.78 2.78 -9.63
N THR A 233 -6.05 2.50 -9.90
CA THR A 233 -7.18 3.34 -9.50
C THR A 233 -7.58 3.11 -8.06
N HIS A 234 -7.53 1.86 -7.59
CA HIS A 234 -7.91 1.50 -6.23
C HIS A 234 -6.99 0.43 -5.63
N VAL A 235 -6.76 0.56 -4.33
CA VAL A 235 -6.09 -0.44 -3.48
C VAL A 235 -7.10 -0.90 -2.43
N HIS A 236 -7.51 -2.16 -2.50
CA HIS A 236 -8.38 -2.79 -1.53
C HIS A 236 -7.55 -3.55 -0.50
N LEU A 237 -7.87 -3.33 0.76
CA LEU A 237 -7.18 -3.97 1.88
C LEU A 237 -8.05 -5.05 2.48
N THR A 238 -7.43 -6.12 2.95
CA THR A 238 -8.13 -7.15 3.73
C THR A 238 -8.77 -6.48 4.96
N PRO A 239 -10.08 -6.64 5.18
CA PRO A 239 -10.74 -6.10 6.35
C PRO A 239 -10.02 -6.56 7.62
N ASN A 240 -9.63 -5.61 8.46
CA ASN A 240 -9.14 -5.96 9.78
C ASN A 240 -10.37 -6.21 10.67
N PRO A 241 -10.55 -7.41 11.25
CA PRO A 241 -11.70 -7.70 12.11
C PRO A 241 -11.88 -6.72 13.26
N LYS A 242 -10.87 -5.93 13.55
CA LYS A 242 -10.85 -4.95 14.65
C LYS A 242 -11.19 -3.52 14.19
N GLU A 243 -11.20 -3.24 12.88
CA GLU A 243 -11.66 -1.95 12.33
C GLU A 243 -13.19 -1.82 12.36
N CYS A 244 -13.91 -2.93 12.43
CA CYS A 244 -15.38 -2.96 12.43
C CYS A 244 -16.02 -2.68 13.81
N LEU A 245 -15.23 -2.40 14.84
CA LEU A 245 -15.71 -2.20 16.22
C LEU A 245 -15.62 -0.74 16.71
N LEU A 246 -15.33 0.20 15.83
CA LEU A 246 -15.36 1.65 16.07
C LEU A 246 -16.47 2.30 15.28
#